data_9e4f7a9baeb139ada4a3dbc62c6ae2a0
#
_entry.id   9e4f7a9baeb139ada4a3dbc62c6ae2a0
#
_cell.length_a   1.000
_cell.length_b   1.000
_cell.length_c   1.000
_cell.angle_alpha   90.00
_cell.angle_beta   90.00
_cell.angle_gamma   90.00
#
_symmetry.space_group_name_H-M   'P 1'
#
loop_
_entity.id
_entity.type
_entity.pdbx_description
1 polymer ?
#
loop_
_entity_poly.entity_id
_entity_poly.type
_entity_poly.pdbx_seq_one_letter_code
_entity_poly.pdbx_strand_id
1 'polypeptide(L)'
;MSALHKKFPGVEVGGSSSMKSSNIGGQAVMEGVMMRNADKYAVAVRKTDGEIVVKTEEYKGIVQNKKIRSLPIIRGVFSFIDSMVLGMSTLTYSASFFMDEEEEEKDEKKESVMMGLTIACSVVMAVAIFMILPYFLSQLFRKFTDSTTLITLLEGAVRLVIFFGYILLISRMKDIQRVFMYHGAEHKCIKIGRAHV
;
A
#
# COMPACT_ATOMS: atom_id res chain seq x y z
N MET A 1 -26.57 20.85 -29.58
CA MET A 1 -26.65 19.93 -28.43
C MET A 1 -26.99 18.56 -28.97
N SER A 2 -25.98 17.82 -29.39
CA SER A 2 -26.15 16.41 -29.78
C SER A 2 -24.74 15.90 -30.08
N ALA A 3 -24.18 15.13 -29.17
CA ALA A 3 -23.12 14.16 -29.43
C ALA A 3 -22.51 13.73 -28.08
N LEU A 4 -22.73 12.50 -27.72
CA LEU A 4 -21.80 11.63 -26.99
C LEU A 4 -22.58 10.43 -26.40
N HIS A 5 -23.20 9.68 -27.31
CA HIS A 5 -23.60 8.30 -26.99
C HIS A 5 -22.58 7.37 -27.67
N LYS A 6 -21.39 7.24 -27.10
CA LYS A 6 -20.46 6.19 -27.51
C LYS A 6 -20.90 4.88 -26.84
N LYS A 7 -21.68 4.13 -27.58
CA LYS A 7 -22.18 2.79 -27.24
C LYS A 7 -20.98 1.86 -27.07
N PHE A 8 -20.77 1.33 -25.86
CA PHE A 8 -19.84 0.22 -25.62
C PHE A 8 -20.48 -1.07 -26.18
N PRO A 9 -19.86 -1.79 -27.11
CA PRO A 9 -20.38 -3.05 -27.58
C PRO A 9 -20.01 -4.15 -26.56
N GLY A 10 -21.01 -4.93 -26.14
CA GLY A 10 -20.81 -6.22 -25.50
C GLY A 10 -21.13 -6.35 -24.01
N VAL A 11 -22.25 -5.77 -23.54
CA VAL A 11 -22.86 -6.23 -22.28
C VAL A 11 -24.20 -6.87 -22.61
N GLU A 12 -24.21 -8.18 -22.78
CA GLU A 12 -25.45 -8.96 -22.74
C GLU A 12 -25.90 -9.09 -21.27
N VAL A 13 -27.00 -8.44 -20.93
CA VAL A 13 -27.70 -8.63 -19.66
C VAL A 13 -28.61 -9.86 -19.85
N GLY A 14 -28.12 -11.03 -19.51
CA GLY A 14 -28.88 -12.26 -19.62
C GLY A 14 -28.50 -13.26 -18.53
N GLY A 15 -29.42 -13.58 -17.64
CA GLY A 15 -29.41 -14.77 -16.80
C GLY A 15 -29.10 -14.52 -15.32
N SER A 16 -29.98 -14.94 -14.44
CA SER A 16 -29.81 -15.16 -13.00
C SER A 16 -28.54 -15.95 -12.71
N SER A 17 -27.41 -15.25 -12.57
CA SER A 17 -26.15 -15.85 -12.13
C SER A 17 -26.04 -15.68 -10.61
N SER A 18 -25.83 -16.78 -9.90
CA SER A 18 -25.33 -16.75 -8.52
C SER A 18 -24.21 -15.76 -8.41
N MET A 19 -24.30 -14.78 -7.49
CA MET A 19 -23.29 -13.74 -7.27
C MET A 19 -21.94 -14.39 -6.97
N LYS A 20 -21.12 -14.65 -7.99
CA LYS A 20 -19.73 -15.03 -7.84
C LYS A 20 -18.97 -13.80 -7.36
N SER A 21 -18.30 -13.94 -6.22
CA SER A 21 -17.37 -12.90 -5.76
C SER A 21 -16.39 -12.60 -6.89
N SER A 22 -16.29 -11.33 -7.29
CA SER A 22 -15.41 -10.89 -8.39
C SER A 22 -13.91 -11.06 -8.08
N ASN A 23 -13.54 -11.37 -6.82
CA ASN A 23 -12.17 -11.46 -6.32
C ASN A 23 -11.27 -10.26 -6.70
N ILE A 24 -11.91 -9.11 -6.93
CA ILE A 24 -11.18 -7.88 -7.22
C ILE A 24 -10.65 -7.32 -5.91
N GLY A 25 -9.34 -7.11 -5.84
CA GLY A 25 -8.65 -6.33 -4.84
C GLY A 25 -8.12 -5.03 -5.42
N GLY A 26 -7.76 -4.09 -4.56
CA GLY A 26 -7.18 -2.83 -4.98
C GLY A 26 -6.20 -2.29 -3.96
N GLN A 27 -5.52 -1.24 -4.37
CA GLN A 27 -4.60 -0.47 -3.53
C GLN A 27 -4.57 0.98 -4.02
N ALA A 28 -4.60 1.92 -3.09
CA ALA A 28 -4.29 3.31 -3.40
C ALA A 28 -2.80 3.45 -3.71
N VAL A 29 -2.49 4.24 -4.74
CA VAL A 29 -1.14 4.66 -5.11
C VAL A 29 -1.08 6.18 -5.14
N MET A 30 0.09 6.77 -5.40
CA MET A 30 0.21 8.22 -5.51
C MET A 30 -0.63 8.74 -6.68
N GLU A 31 -1.57 9.66 -6.39
CA GLU A 31 -2.50 10.23 -7.36
C GLU A 31 -3.28 9.19 -8.19
N GLY A 32 -3.55 7.99 -7.61
CA GLY A 32 -4.19 6.95 -8.39
C GLY A 32 -4.65 5.72 -7.60
N VAL A 33 -5.10 4.75 -8.36
CA VAL A 33 -5.54 3.45 -7.83
C VAL A 33 -4.99 2.30 -8.68
N MET A 34 -4.60 1.23 -8.01
CA MET A 34 -4.33 -0.06 -8.63
C MET A 34 -5.48 -1.01 -8.34
N MET A 35 -5.95 -1.71 -9.36
CA MET A 35 -6.96 -2.76 -9.24
C MET A 35 -6.41 -4.06 -9.76
N ARG A 36 -6.59 -5.15 -9.01
CA ARG A 36 -6.10 -6.49 -9.36
C ARG A 36 -7.23 -7.50 -9.40
N ASN A 37 -7.23 -8.34 -10.41
CA ASN A 37 -8.08 -9.52 -10.49
C ASN A 37 -7.22 -10.72 -10.89
N ALA A 38 -7.03 -11.66 -9.98
CA ALA A 38 -6.13 -12.80 -10.13
C ALA A 38 -4.71 -12.38 -10.55
N ASP A 39 -4.29 -12.75 -11.75
CA ASP A 39 -2.94 -12.47 -12.28
C ASP A 39 -2.87 -11.17 -13.09
N LYS A 40 -4.00 -10.48 -13.30
CA LYS A 40 -4.05 -9.21 -14.04
C LYS A 40 -4.23 -8.04 -13.09
N TYR A 41 -3.51 -6.97 -13.35
CA TYR A 41 -3.70 -5.72 -12.63
C TYR A 41 -3.64 -4.52 -13.58
N ALA A 42 -4.31 -3.46 -13.18
CA ALA A 42 -4.28 -2.18 -13.86
C ALA A 42 -3.98 -1.07 -12.85
N VAL A 43 -3.13 -0.14 -13.22
CA VAL A 43 -2.81 1.06 -12.42
C VAL A 43 -3.28 2.28 -13.21
N ALA A 44 -4.13 3.09 -12.60
CA ALA A 44 -4.59 4.36 -13.14
C ALA A 44 -4.01 5.49 -12.30
N VAL A 45 -3.23 6.37 -12.92
CA VAL A 45 -2.56 7.51 -12.26
C VAL A 45 -2.98 8.81 -12.94
N ARG A 46 -3.30 9.83 -12.16
CA ARG A 46 -3.54 11.19 -12.65
C ARG A 46 -2.24 11.97 -12.58
N LYS A 47 -1.72 12.39 -13.73
CA LYS A 47 -0.54 13.24 -13.84
C LYS A 47 -0.81 14.67 -13.36
N THR A 48 0.23 15.47 -13.24
CA THR A 48 0.17 16.91 -12.87
C THR A 48 -0.60 17.76 -13.87
N ASP A 49 -0.60 17.40 -15.16
CA ASP A 49 -1.38 18.04 -16.23
C ASP A 49 -2.87 17.67 -16.24
N GLY A 50 -3.28 16.73 -15.35
CA GLY A 50 -4.64 16.23 -15.23
C GLY A 50 -4.96 15.05 -16.14
N GLU A 51 -4.05 14.63 -17.02
CA GLU A 51 -4.20 13.42 -17.85
C GLU A 51 -4.22 12.17 -16.96
N ILE A 52 -5.06 11.19 -17.32
CA ILE A 52 -5.12 9.90 -16.65
C ILE A 52 -4.43 8.87 -17.51
N VAL A 53 -3.33 8.32 -16.99
CA VAL A 53 -2.60 7.21 -17.62
C VAL A 53 -3.06 5.91 -16.99
N VAL A 54 -3.38 4.91 -17.82
CA VAL A 54 -3.76 3.57 -17.38
C VAL A 54 -2.75 2.58 -17.93
N LYS A 55 -2.10 1.84 -17.04
CA LYS A 55 -1.18 0.74 -17.38
C LYS A 55 -1.81 -0.57 -16.94
N THR A 56 -1.86 -1.56 -17.82
CA THR A 56 -2.37 -2.90 -17.53
C THR A 56 -1.27 -3.92 -17.75
N GLU A 57 -1.03 -4.78 -16.76
CA GLU A 57 0.01 -5.81 -16.81
C GLU A 57 -0.45 -7.12 -16.16
N GLU A 58 0.32 -8.18 -16.39
CA GLU A 58 0.15 -9.47 -15.72
C GLU A 58 1.24 -9.66 -14.65
N TYR A 59 0.82 -10.07 -13.46
CA TYR A 59 1.71 -10.42 -12.36
C TYR A 59 1.56 -11.89 -11.99
N LYS A 60 2.57 -12.68 -12.31
CA LYS A 60 2.53 -14.16 -12.11
C LYS A 60 2.93 -14.61 -10.71
N GLY A 61 3.26 -13.68 -9.80
CA GLY A 61 3.77 -13.99 -8.47
C GLY A 61 5.19 -14.54 -8.44
N ILE A 62 5.85 -14.45 -7.28
CA ILE A 62 7.24 -14.88 -7.09
C ILE A 62 7.36 -16.41 -7.15
N VAL A 63 6.38 -17.13 -6.60
CA VAL A 63 6.40 -18.59 -6.55
C VAL A 63 5.39 -19.17 -7.54
N GLN A 64 5.90 -19.77 -8.62
CA GLN A 64 5.10 -20.44 -9.64
C GLN A 64 4.88 -21.93 -9.33
N ASN A 65 5.59 -22.51 -8.36
CA ASN A 65 5.50 -23.93 -8.04
C ASN A 65 4.19 -24.26 -7.31
N LYS A 66 3.30 -25.00 -7.99
CA LYS A 66 1.97 -25.39 -7.48
C LYS A 66 2.02 -26.19 -6.17
N LYS A 67 3.06 -27.01 -5.96
CA LYS A 67 3.21 -27.81 -4.72
C LYS A 67 3.49 -26.93 -3.50
N ILE A 68 4.25 -25.89 -3.65
CA ILE A 68 4.57 -24.93 -2.56
C ILE A 68 3.33 -24.08 -2.24
N ARG A 69 2.58 -23.66 -3.25
CA ARG A 69 1.32 -22.91 -3.08
C ARG A 69 0.16 -23.73 -2.49
N SER A 70 0.25 -25.06 -2.45
CA SER A 70 -0.80 -25.90 -1.86
C SER A 70 -0.78 -25.94 -0.33
N LEU A 71 0.35 -25.62 0.31
CA LEU A 71 0.49 -25.57 1.77
C LEU A 71 -0.16 -24.29 2.34
N PRO A 72 -1.17 -24.40 3.25
CA PRO A 72 -2.00 -23.25 3.65
C PRO A 72 -1.22 -22.11 4.29
N ILE A 73 -0.25 -22.40 5.17
CA ILE A 73 0.58 -21.39 5.85
C ILE A 73 1.56 -20.76 4.87
N ILE A 74 2.26 -21.58 4.09
CA ILE A 74 3.26 -21.13 3.11
C ILE A 74 2.62 -20.28 2.02
N ARG A 75 1.44 -20.69 1.54
CA ARG A 75 0.65 -19.90 0.60
C ARG A 75 0.32 -18.50 1.13
N GLY A 76 -0.03 -18.39 2.42
CA GLY A 76 -0.34 -17.10 3.04
C GLY A 76 0.87 -16.16 3.05
N VAL A 77 2.03 -16.67 3.45
CA VAL A 77 3.29 -15.90 3.47
C VAL A 77 3.68 -15.43 2.06
N PHE A 78 3.67 -16.32 1.07
CA PHE A 78 4.01 -15.92 -0.30
C PHE A 78 2.99 -14.96 -0.91
N SER A 79 1.69 -15.16 -0.65
CA SER A 79 0.66 -14.22 -1.11
C SER A 79 0.83 -12.84 -0.48
N PHE A 80 1.27 -12.77 0.77
CA PHE A 80 1.60 -11.50 1.43
C PHE A 80 2.81 -10.82 0.79
N ILE A 81 3.90 -11.57 0.56
CA ILE A 81 5.09 -11.05 -0.11
C ILE A 81 4.76 -10.59 -1.54
N ASP A 82 4.02 -11.39 -2.30
CA ASP A 82 3.55 -11.02 -3.65
C ASP A 82 2.75 -9.69 -3.63
N SER A 83 1.88 -9.52 -2.64
CA SER A 83 1.10 -8.29 -2.49
C SER A 83 1.98 -7.10 -2.14
N MET A 84 2.99 -7.28 -1.28
CA MET A 84 3.96 -6.23 -0.95
C MET A 84 4.80 -5.82 -2.16
N VAL A 85 5.33 -6.79 -2.91
CA VAL A 85 6.16 -6.52 -4.10
C VAL A 85 5.35 -5.80 -5.17
N LEU A 86 4.14 -6.28 -5.46
CA LEU A 86 3.25 -5.63 -6.43
C LEU A 86 2.86 -4.23 -5.95
N GLY A 87 2.51 -4.09 -4.66
CA GLY A 87 2.15 -2.80 -4.08
C GLY A 87 3.28 -1.79 -4.15
N MET A 88 4.51 -2.19 -3.82
CA MET A 88 5.69 -1.33 -3.92
C MET A 88 5.98 -0.95 -5.37
N SER A 89 5.95 -1.91 -6.31
CA SER A 89 6.17 -1.66 -7.73
C SER A 89 5.16 -0.65 -8.30
N THR A 90 3.88 -0.80 -7.98
CA THR A 90 2.83 0.12 -8.45
C THR A 90 2.90 1.49 -7.80
N LEU A 91 3.32 1.56 -6.52
CA LEU A 91 3.58 2.82 -5.83
C LEU A 91 4.77 3.56 -6.45
N THR A 92 5.88 2.86 -6.71
CA THR A 92 7.05 3.44 -7.39
C THR A 92 6.69 3.92 -8.79
N TYR A 93 5.92 3.12 -9.55
CA TYR A 93 5.43 3.54 -10.87
C TYR A 93 4.57 4.80 -10.79
N SER A 94 3.67 4.91 -9.81
CA SER A 94 2.88 6.12 -9.65
C SER A 94 3.72 7.32 -9.23
N ALA A 95 4.71 7.11 -8.36
CA ALA A 95 5.60 8.17 -7.90
C ALA A 95 6.49 8.73 -9.02
N SER A 96 6.88 7.90 -10.00
CA SER A 96 7.77 8.33 -11.11
C SER A 96 7.17 9.45 -11.97
N PHE A 97 5.85 9.66 -11.95
CA PHE A 97 5.21 10.78 -12.65
C PHE A 97 5.33 12.14 -11.92
N PHE A 98 5.84 12.13 -10.69
CA PHE A 98 5.95 13.31 -9.82
C PHE A 98 7.39 13.58 -9.38
N MET A 99 8.34 12.77 -9.85
CA MET A 99 9.77 13.04 -9.66
C MET A 99 10.18 14.04 -10.74
N ASP A 100 10.83 15.14 -10.32
CA ASP A 100 11.32 16.15 -11.24
C ASP A 100 12.41 15.56 -12.16
N GLU A 101 12.36 15.89 -13.45
CA GLU A 101 13.29 15.42 -14.49
C GLU A 101 14.74 15.92 -14.29
N GLU A 102 15.02 16.73 -13.26
CA GLU A 102 16.35 17.28 -12.96
C GLU A 102 17.37 16.24 -12.44
N GLU A 103 16.99 14.95 -12.33
CA GLU A 103 17.88 13.91 -11.81
C GLU A 103 18.61 13.06 -12.89
N GLU A 104 18.51 13.41 -14.19
CA GLU A 104 19.05 12.58 -15.28
C GLU A 104 20.59 12.49 -15.38
N GLU A 105 21.38 13.25 -14.60
CA GLU A 105 22.85 13.20 -14.63
C GLU A 105 23.51 12.66 -13.34
N LYS A 106 22.76 12.06 -12.43
CA LYS A 106 23.36 11.48 -11.23
C LYS A 106 23.89 10.09 -11.48
N ASP A 107 25.15 9.90 -11.11
CA ASP A 107 25.90 8.64 -11.11
C ASP A 107 25.04 7.52 -10.46
N GLU A 108 24.47 6.60 -11.24
CA GLU A 108 23.53 5.54 -10.80
C GLU A 108 24.03 4.76 -9.56
N LYS A 109 25.35 4.61 -9.42
CA LYS A 109 25.97 3.96 -8.25
C LYS A 109 25.87 4.79 -6.99
N LYS A 110 26.04 6.11 -7.09
CA LYS A 110 25.91 7.03 -5.92
C LYS A 110 24.48 7.13 -5.48
N GLU A 111 23.54 7.18 -6.41
CA GLU A 111 22.11 7.22 -6.13
C GLU A 111 21.64 5.94 -5.42
N SER A 112 22.04 4.76 -5.92
CA SER A 112 21.73 3.47 -5.28
C SER A 112 22.30 3.36 -3.86
N VAL A 113 23.52 3.85 -3.64
CA VAL A 113 24.15 3.87 -2.31
C VAL A 113 23.44 4.84 -1.37
N MET A 114 23.11 6.05 -1.84
CA MET A 114 22.36 7.03 -1.04
C MET A 114 20.97 6.54 -0.69
N MET A 115 20.26 5.91 -1.62
CA MET A 115 18.95 5.30 -1.36
C MET A 115 19.07 4.18 -0.32
N GLY A 116 20.06 3.29 -0.45
CA GLY A 116 20.34 2.24 0.53
C GLY A 116 20.64 2.79 1.93
N LEU A 117 21.45 3.85 2.01
CA LEU A 117 21.76 4.52 3.28
C LEU A 117 20.51 5.18 3.90
N THR A 118 19.69 5.83 3.09
CA THR A 118 18.42 6.45 3.54
C THR A 118 17.47 5.40 4.10
N ILE A 119 17.32 4.26 3.41
CA ILE A 119 16.49 3.15 3.89
C ILE A 119 17.04 2.59 5.20
N ALA A 120 18.35 2.33 5.29
CA ALA A 120 18.99 1.83 6.49
C ALA A 120 18.81 2.80 7.68
N CYS A 121 19.01 4.10 7.46
CA CYS A 121 18.83 5.12 8.47
C CYS A 121 17.37 5.21 8.92
N SER A 122 16.42 5.10 8.00
CA SER A 122 14.98 5.08 8.31
C SER A 122 14.57 3.88 9.15
N VAL A 123 15.11 2.69 8.84
CA VAL A 123 14.89 1.47 9.64
C VAL A 123 15.45 1.61 11.04
N VAL A 124 16.70 2.09 11.18
CA VAL A 124 17.33 2.34 12.48
C VAL A 124 16.50 3.34 13.30
N MET A 125 16.03 4.43 12.67
CA MET A 125 15.21 5.43 13.32
C MET A 125 13.86 4.83 13.78
N ALA A 126 13.21 4.01 12.94
CA ALA A 126 11.97 3.35 13.30
C ALA A 126 12.16 2.39 14.50
N VAL A 127 13.23 1.59 14.50
CA VAL A 127 13.57 0.72 15.65
C VAL A 127 13.83 1.54 16.90
N ALA A 128 14.55 2.65 16.79
CA ALA A 128 14.82 3.53 17.92
C ALA A 128 13.52 4.10 18.52
N ILE A 129 12.61 4.60 17.68
CA ILE A 129 11.36 5.22 18.15
C ILE A 129 10.35 4.18 18.66
N PHE A 130 10.19 3.05 17.99
CA PHE A 130 9.12 2.10 18.32
C PHE A 130 9.54 0.96 19.26
N MET A 131 10.84 0.68 19.40
CA MET A 131 11.33 -0.36 20.29
C MET A 131 12.16 0.19 21.44
N ILE A 132 13.15 1.04 21.16
CA ILE A 132 14.12 1.49 22.17
C ILE A 132 13.49 2.55 23.07
N LEU A 133 12.82 3.55 22.51
CA LEU A 133 12.21 4.63 23.28
C LEU A 133 11.15 4.15 24.28
N PRO A 134 10.17 3.28 23.93
CA PRO A 134 9.22 2.74 24.90
C PRO A 134 9.89 1.94 26.01
N TYR A 135 10.93 1.18 25.68
CA TYR A 135 11.69 0.42 26.66
C TYR A 135 12.37 1.34 27.69
N PHE A 136 13.03 2.40 27.26
CA PHE A 136 13.65 3.38 28.17
C PHE A 136 12.61 4.10 29.03
N LEU A 137 11.49 4.48 28.46
CA LEU A 137 10.40 5.10 29.20
C LEU A 137 9.81 4.14 30.24
N SER A 138 9.64 2.86 29.91
CA SER A 138 9.15 1.87 30.89
C SER A 138 10.13 1.65 32.04
N GLN A 139 11.45 1.69 31.77
CA GLN A 139 12.47 1.61 32.84
C GLN A 139 12.39 2.79 33.83
N LEU A 140 11.98 3.97 33.37
CA LEU A 140 11.78 5.10 34.26
C LEU A 140 10.64 4.85 35.25
N PHE A 141 9.58 4.13 34.84
CA PHE A 141 8.47 3.75 35.73
C PHE A 141 8.86 2.72 36.79
N ARG A 142 9.92 1.94 36.60
CA ARG A 142 10.47 1.02 37.63
C ARG A 142 10.90 1.72 38.90
N LYS A 143 11.15 3.03 38.85
CA LYS A 143 11.45 3.83 40.05
C LYS A 143 10.22 4.04 40.93
N PHE A 144 9.03 3.84 40.40
CA PHE A 144 7.76 4.14 41.09
C PHE A 144 6.96 2.87 41.44
N THR A 145 7.29 1.71 40.81
CA THR A 145 6.56 0.46 41.04
C THR A 145 7.45 -0.76 40.73
N ASP A 146 7.33 -1.79 41.60
CA ASP A 146 8.01 -3.07 41.43
C ASP A 146 7.16 -4.11 40.69
N SER A 147 5.90 -3.76 40.37
CA SER A 147 4.96 -4.66 39.69
C SER A 147 5.35 -4.82 38.21
N THR A 148 5.90 -5.98 37.85
CA THR A 148 6.26 -6.33 36.47
C THR A 148 5.06 -6.23 35.52
N THR A 149 3.88 -6.66 35.95
CA THR A 149 2.65 -6.60 35.14
C THR A 149 2.27 -5.15 34.80
N LEU A 150 2.36 -4.24 35.77
CA LEU A 150 2.05 -2.84 35.56
C LEU A 150 3.05 -2.17 34.61
N ILE A 151 4.34 -2.50 34.76
CA ILE A 151 5.40 -1.98 33.87
C ILE A 151 5.17 -2.45 32.43
N THR A 152 4.86 -3.73 32.21
CA THR A 152 4.56 -4.26 30.87
C THR A 152 3.32 -3.61 30.25
N LEU A 153 2.28 -3.38 31.04
CA LEU A 153 1.08 -2.69 30.58
C LEU A 153 1.38 -1.23 30.18
N LEU A 154 2.16 -0.52 31.00
CA LEU A 154 2.59 0.84 30.70
C LEU A 154 3.46 0.91 29.44
N GLU A 155 4.39 -0.05 29.27
CA GLU A 155 5.19 -0.14 28.03
C GLU A 155 4.31 -0.33 26.79
N GLY A 156 3.30 -1.20 26.88
CA GLY A 156 2.32 -1.39 25.81
C GLY A 156 1.52 -0.12 25.52
N ALA A 157 1.06 0.58 26.57
CA ALA A 157 0.35 1.84 26.43
C ALA A 157 1.22 2.93 25.76
N VAL A 158 2.48 3.06 26.17
CA VAL A 158 3.43 4.01 25.55
C VAL A 158 3.63 3.70 24.05
N ARG A 159 3.77 2.43 23.67
CA ARG A 159 3.87 2.03 22.26
C ARG A 159 2.65 2.44 21.45
N LEU A 160 1.45 2.23 22.03
CA LEU A 160 0.20 2.67 21.38
C LEU A 160 0.13 4.18 21.22
N VAL A 161 0.52 4.95 22.25
CA VAL A 161 0.53 6.42 22.18
C VAL A 161 1.51 6.90 21.10
N ILE A 162 2.71 6.33 21.04
CA ILE A 162 3.70 6.68 19.99
C ILE A 162 3.15 6.32 18.62
N PHE A 163 2.56 5.14 18.46
CA PHE A 163 1.96 4.70 17.20
C PHE A 163 0.83 5.63 16.72
N PHE A 164 -0.14 5.93 17.59
CA PHE A 164 -1.22 6.84 17.24
C PHE A 164 -0.73 8.27 16.99
N GLY A 165 0.24 8.75 17.78
CA GLY A 165 0.90 10.03 17.55
C GLY A 165 1.58 10.11 16.18
N TYR A 166 2.27 9.04 15.78
CA TYR A 166 2.86 8.91 14.46
C TYR A 166 1.79 8.95 13.35
N ILE A 167 0.72 8.16 13.48
CA ILE A 167 -0.38 8.16 12.49
C ILE A 167 -1.02 9.56 12.37
N LEU A 168 -1.26 10.24 13.50
CA LEU A 168 -1.80 11.60 13.48
C LEU A 168 -0.85 12.59 12.82
N LEU A 169 0.46 12.43 13.03
CA LEU A 169 1.47 13.28 12.41
C LEU A 169 1.50 13.10 10.89
N ILE A 170 1.63 11.87 10.40
CA ILE A 170 1.67 11.61 8.94
C ILE A 170 0.35 11.95 8.25
N SER A 171 -0.79 11.78 8.94
CA SER A 171 -2.11 12.11 8.37
C SER A 171 -2.29 13.60 8.07
N ARG A 172 -1.42 14.47 8.61
CA ARG A 172 -1.42 15.90 8.31
C ARG A 172 -0.62 16.29 7.06
N MET A 173 0.19 15.37 6.55
CA MET A 173 0.94 15.58 5.29
C MET A 173 -0.04 15.55 4.12
N LYS A 174 0.04 16.55 3.22
CA LYS A 174 -0.89 16.69 2.09
C LYS A 174 -0.87 15.47 1.16
N ASP A 175 0.30 14.91 0.90
CA ASP A 175 0.47 13.75 0.03
C ASP A 175 -0.19 12.51 0.62
N ILE A 176 -0.05 12.30 1.93
CA ILE A 176 -0.71 11.19 2.64
C ILE A 176 -2.24 11.38 2.67
N GLN A 177 -2.72 12.61 2.85
CA GLN A 177 -4.16 12.89 2.76
C GLN A 177 -4.73 12.53 1.39
N ARG A 178 -3.99 12.82 0.33
CA ARG A 178 -4.39 12.44 -1.03
C ARG A 178 -4.44 10.92 -1.20
N VAL A 179 -3.44 10.20 -0.71
CA VAL A 179 -3.46 8.72 -0.71
C VAL A 179 -4.67 8.17 0.05
N PHE A 180 -5.03 8.75 1.20
CA PHE A 180 -6.25 8.34 1.92
C PHE A 180 -7.54 8.61 1.14
N MET A 181 -7.62 9.71 0.38
CA MET A 181 -8.77 9.97 -0.50
C MET A 181 -8.87 8.92 -1.61
N TYR A 182 -7.75 8.55 -2.23
CA TYR A 182 -7.71 7.49 -3.24
C TYR A 182 -8.02 6.12 -2.65
N HIS A 183 -7.62 5.85 -1.40
CA HIS A 183 -7.99 4.61 -0.70
C HIS A 183 -9.52 4.53 -0.47
N GLY A 184 -10.15 5.64 -0.10
CA GLY A 184 -11.61 5.70 -0.01
C GLY A 184 -12.29 5.50 -1.37
N ALA A 185 -11.73 6.05 -2.45
CA ALA A 185 -12.22 5.85 -3.82
C ALA A 185 -12.05 4.38 -4.28
N GLU A 186 -10.93 3.74 -3.96
CA GLU A 186 -10.66 2.32 -4.24
C GLU A 186 -11.73 1.44 -3.61
N HIS A 187 -12.04 1.60 -2.33
CA HIS A 187 -13.12 0.87 -1.67
C HIS A 187 -14.48 1.06 -2.35
N LYS A 188 -14.77 2.27 -2.83
CA LYS A 188 -16.00 2.58 -3.56
C LYS A 188 -16.05 1.87 -4.91
N CYS A 189 -14.93 1.85 -5.64
CA CYS A 189 -14.81 1.13 -6.91
C CYS A 189 -15.02 -0.38 -6.75
N ILE A 190 -14.44 -0.99 -5.70
CA ILE A 190 -14.64 -2.42 -5.39
C ILE A 190 -16.12 -2.73 -5.11
N LYS A 191 -16.81 -1.87 -4.35
CA LYS A 191 -18.25 -2.05 -4.08
C LYS A 191 -19.10 -1.97 -5.34
N ILE A 192 -18.81 -1.02 -6.23
CA ILE A 192 -19.50 -0.88 -7.52
C ILE A 192 -19.25 -2.10 -8.39
N GLY A 193 -17.99 -2.55 -8.51
CA GLY A 193 -17.63 -3.73 -9.28
C GLY A 193 -18.29 -5.02 -8.78
N ARG A 194 -18.54 -5.14 -7.47
CA ARG A 194 -19.27 -6.28 -6.88
C ARG A 194 -20.78 -6.22 -7.09
N ALA A 195 -21.36 -5.03 -7.27
CA ALA A 195 -22.78 -4.86 -7.46
C ALA A 195 -23.24 -5.11 -8.91
N HIS A 196 -22.30 -5.15 -9.87
CA HIS A 196 -22.57 -5.31 -11.30
C HIS A 196 -22.11 -6.66 -11.88
N VAL A 197 -21.76 -7.65 -11.02
CA VAL A 197 -21.37 -9.00 -11.45
C VAL A 197 -22.46 -10.03 -11.14
#